data_95ba81ed15dc78f3dc7fc36fc310a69c
#
_entry.id   95ba81ed15dc78f3dc7fc36fc310a69c
#
_cell.length_a   1.000
_cell.length_b   1.000
_cell.length_c   1.000
_cell.angle_alpha   90.00
_cell.angle_beta   90.00
_cell.angle_gamma   90.00
#
_symmetry.space_group_name_H-M   'P 1'
#
loop_
_entity.id
_entity.type
_entity.pdbx_description
1 polymer ?
#
loop_
_entity_poly.entity_id
_entity_poly.type
_entity_poly.pdbx_seq_one_letter_code
_entity_poly.pdbx_strand_id
1 'polypeptide(L)'
;MDTNQPPIISPLTMRESARGITLTSVYDEMLARRELSVVGDINSSIAHDLCQQIRLLAATDPAAPITIFIASPGGNVRAGLAIYDTMRLSPCPIHTVCLELAASMGAIIFMGGDERRMAPHAELMIHDPLIPQGAGGSALALQETSRRLMQTRKALTQILSERSGLSAKRVQAFTTKDTHLSAERAVELGFAHSILTSTKETAHA
;
A
#
# COMPACT_ATOMS: atom_id res chain seq x y z
N MET A 1 -13.00 15.75 -16.76
CA MET A 1 -12.86 15.18 -15.42
C MET A 1 -14.10 15.58 -14.65
N ASP A 2 -14.95 14.61 -14.36
CA ASP A 2 -16.26 14.87 -13.78
C ASP A 2 -16.09 15.17 -12.29
N THR A 3 -16.14 16.43 -11.92
CA THR A 3 -15.97 16.92 -10.53
C THR A 3 -17.26 16.81 -9.71
N ASN A 4 -18.24 16.04 -10.18
CA ASN A 4 -19.58 15.99 -9.59
C ASN A 4 -19.91 14.64 -8.92
N GLN A 5 -18.91 13.93 -8.37
CA GLN A 5 -19.22 12.84 -7.44
C GLN A 5 -19.63 13.46 -6.10
N PRO A 6 -20.80 13.08 -5.56
CA PRO A 6 -21.17 13.49 -4.21
C PRO A 6 -20.11 13.00 -3.23
N PRO A 7 -19.79 13.79 -2.19
CA PRO A 7 -18.84 13.34 -1.18
C PRO A 7 -19.31 12.02 -0.61
N ILE A 8 -18.42 11.02 -0.55
CA ILE A 8 -18.70 9.76 0.14
C ILE A 8 -18.88 10.12 1.62
N ILE A 9 -20.13 10.20 2.04
CA ILE A 9 -20.46 10.41 3.46
C ILE A 9 -20.13 9.10 4.17
N SER A 10 -19.08 9.09 4.98
CA SER A 10 -18.79 7.95 5.84
C SER A 10 -19.98 7.73 6.78
N PRO A 11 -20.59 6.55 6.78
CA PRO A 11 -21.70 6.26 7.68
C PRO A 11 -21.24 6.39 9.13
N LEU A 12 -22.12 6.94 9.98
CA LEU A 12 -21.88 7.01 11.41
C LEU A 12 -22.41 5.74 12.08
N THR A 13 -21.63 5.24 13.01
CA THR A 13 -22.01 4.17 13.92
C THR A 13 -22.34 4.74 15.29
N MET A 14 -23.30 4.15 16.00
CA MET A 14 -23.63 4.52 17.37
C MET A 14 -22.97 3.54 18.34
N ARG A 15 -22.21 4.06 19.31
CA ARG A 15 -21.74 3.31 20.46
C ARG A 15 -22.51 3.75 21.70
N GLU A 16 -23.20 2.83 22.32
CA GLU A 16 -23.81 3.02 23.62
C GLU A 16 -22.83 2.58 24.72
N SER A 17 -22.64 3.41 25.70
CA SER A 17 -21.81 3.13 26.87
C SER A 17 -22.48 3.64 28.14
N ALA A 18 -21.97 3.26 29.31
CA ALA A 18 -22.44 3.78 30.60
C ALA A 18 -22.35 5.33 30.71
N ARG A 19 -21.62 5.98 29.81
CA ARG A 19 -21.43 7.45 29.73
C ARG A 19 -22.32 8.12 28.68
N GLY A 20 -23.17 7.35 27.97
CA GLY A 20 -24.09 7.84 26.96
C GLY A 20 -23.78 7.30 25.55
N ILE A 21 -24.41 7.91 24.54
CA ILE A 21 -24.29 7.55 23.14
C ILE A 21 -23.19 8.41 22.50
N THR A 22 -22.25 7.76 21.82
CA THR A 22 -21.22 8.42 21.01
C THR A 22 -21.42 8.05 19.54
N LEU A 23 -21.42 9.05 18.66
CA LEU A 23 -21.40 8.85 17.21
C LEU A 23 -19.94 8.83 16.74
N THR A 24 -19.56 7.77 16.05
CA THR A 24 -18.22 7.57 15.47
C THR A 24 -18.34 7.27 13.98
N SER A 25 -17.38 7.71 13.18
CA SER A 25 -17.33 7.30 11.79
C SER A 25 -16.86 5.84 11.65
N VAL A 26 -17.17 5.20 10.53
CA VAL A 26 -16.61 3.86 10.24
C VAL A 26 -15.08 3.90 10.26
N TYR A 27 -14.46 4.99 9.77
CA TYR A 27 -13.01 5.14 9.76
C TYR A 27 -12.42 5.21 11.19
N ASP A 28 -13.10 5.89 12.12
CA ASP A 28 -12.66 5.93 13.54
C ASP A 28 -12.75 4.54 14.18
N GLU A 29 -13.79 3.77 13.83
CA GLU A 29 -13.95 2.39 14.32
C GLU A 29 -12.86 1.48 13.74
N MET A 30 -12.52 1.63 12.45
CA MET A 30 -11.43 0.89 11.83
C MET A 30 -10.08 1.26 12.46
N LEU A 31 -9.81 2.55 12.65
CA LEU A 31 -8.59 3.02 13.33
C LEU A 31 -8.48 2.44 14.75
N ALA A 32 -9.60 2.41 15.49
CA ALA A 32 -9.63 1.81 16.84
C ALA A 32 -9.32 0.31 16.82
N ARG A 33 -9.61 -0.38 15.71
CA ARG A 33 -9.24 -1.79 15.46
C ARG A 33 -7.86 -1.97 14.86
N ARG A 34 -7.10 -0.88 14.71
CA ARG A 34 -5.77 -0.85 14.09
C ARG A 34 -5.81 -1.26 12.61
N GLU A 35 -6.90 -0.94 11.94
CA GLU A 35 -7.15 -1.19 10.54
C GLU A 35 -7.12 0.12 9.78
N LEU A 36 -6.20 0.25 8.83
CA LEU A 36 -5.98 1.42 7.99
C LEU A 36 -6.26 1.09 6.53
N SER A 37 -6.45 2.10 5.70
CA SER A 37 -6.73 1.89 4.28
C SER A 37 -5.93 2.83 3.39
N VAL A 38 -5.44 2.31 2.26
CA VAL A 38 -4.87 3.06 1.14
C VAL A 38 -5.78 2.84 -0.07
N VAL A 39 -6.59 3.82 -0.40
CA VAL A 39 -7.57 3.73 -1.49
C VAL A 39 -7.34 4.85 -2.49
N GLY A 40 -7.35 4.52 -3.79
CA GLY A 40 -7.15 5.49 -4.87
C GLY A 40 -5.70 5.94 -5.04
N ASP A 41 -5.50 7.14 -5.64
CA ASP A 41 -4.18 7.67 -5.99
C ASP A 41 -3.36 8.06 -4.77
N ILE A 42 -2.12 7.56 -4.69
CA ILE A 42 -1.17 7.90 -3.63
C ILE A 42 -0.60 9.30 -3.89
N ASN A 43 -0.90 10.22 -3.00
CA ASN A 43 -0.42 11.59 -3.00
C ASN A 43 0.15 12.00 -1.65
N SER A 44 0.67 13.21 -1.53
CA SER A 44 1.31 13.70 -0.30
C SER A 44 0.35 13.81 0.88
N SER A 45 -0.94 14.12 0.66
CA SER A 45 -1.95 14.20 1.72
C SER A 45 -2.21 12.82 2.31
N ILE A 46 -2.55 11.84 1.45
CA ILE A 46 -2.78 10.45 1.87
C ILE A 46 -1.55 9.88 2.59
N ALA A 47 -0.35 10.17 2.08
CA ALA A 47 0.87 9.72 2.72
C ALA A 47 1.06 10.33 4.11
N HIS A 48 0.82 11.64 4.27
CA HIS A 48 0.92 12.32 5.55
C HIS A 48 -0.06 11.71 6.55
N ASP A 49 -1.32 11.59 6.18
CA ASP A 49 -2.39 11.08 7.05
C ASP A 49 -2.11 9.64 7.49
N LEU A 50 -1.76 8.76 6.55
CA LEU A 50 -1.45 7.37 6.86
C LEU A 50 -0.20 7.23 7.76
N CYS A 51 0.86 7.98 7.49
CA CYS A 51 2.05 7.98 8.33
C CYS A 51 1.74 8.44 9.77
N GLN A 52 0.87 9.44 9.94
CA GLN A 52 0.45 9.89 11.28
C GLN A 52 -0.39 8.83 12.00
N GLN A 53 -1.29 8.14 11.29
CA GLN A 53 -2.08 7.04 11.87
C GLN A 53 -1.18 5.88 12.31
N ILE A 54 -0.21 5.45 11.48
CA ILE A 54 0.75 4.40 11.86
C ILE A 54 1.53 4.81 13.11
N ARG A 55 2.04 6.05 13.15
CA ARG A 55 2.79 6.56 14.31
C ARG A 55 1.95 6.65 15.58
N LEU A 56 0.68 7.08 15.46
CA LEU A 56 -0.25 7.11 16.57
C LEU A 56 -0.49 5.71 17.16
N LEU A 57 -0.79 4.74 16.28
CA LEU A 57 -1.01 3.35 16.70
C LEU A 57 0.24 2.72 17.31
N ALA A 58 1.42 3.00 16.73
CA ALA A 58 2.68 2.52 17.25
C ALA A 58 3.02 3.12 18.64
N ALA A 59 2.66 4.38 18.89
CA ALA A 59 2.83 5.02 20.18
C ALA A 59 1.83 4.49 21.24
N THR A 60 0.66 4.05 20.81
CA THR A 60 -0.39 3.53 21.71
C THR A 60 -0.07 2.10 22.17
N ASP A 61 0.31 1.22 21.25
CA ASP A 61 0.71 -0.16 21.54
C ASP A 61 1.70 -0.64 20.46
N PRO A 62 3.00 -0.65 20.77
CA PRO A 62 4.03 -1.05 19.82
C PRO A 62 4.07 -2.55 19.51
N ALA A 63 3.42 -3.39 20.33
CA ALA A 63 3.42 -4.84 20.14
C ALA A 63 2.25 -5.33 19.27
N ALA A 64 1.14 -4.61 19.26
CA ALA A 64 -0.05 -5.02 18.52
C ALA A 64 0.10 -4.75 17.02
N PRO A 65 -0.31 -5.67 16.14
CA PRO A 65 -0.21 -5.50 14.70
C PRO A 65 -1.11 -4.38 14.17
N ILE A 66 -0.69 -3.79 13.06
CA ILE A 66 -1.47 -2.83 12.27
C ILE A 66 -1.77 -3.49 10.93
N THR A 67 -3.04 -3.54 10.52
CA THR A 67 -3.45 -4.04 9.21
C THR A 67 -3.72 -2.89 8.26
N ILE A 68 -3.13 -2.91 7.07
CA ILE A 68 -3.32 -1.90 6.02
C ILE A 68 -3.97 -2.56 4.81
N PHE A 69 -5.20 -2.16 4.52
CA PHE A 69 -5.94 -2.58 3.33
C PHE A 69 -5.59 -1.70 2.13
N ILE A 70 -5.34 -2.30 0.98
CA ILE A 70 -4.84 -1.61 -0.21
C ILE A 70 -5.78 -1.87 -1.38
N ALA A 71 -6.25 -0.78 -2.00
CA ALA A 71 -6.98 -0.73 -3.26
C ALA A 71 -6.53 0.52 -4.04
N SER A 72 -5.35 0.46 -4.68
CA SER A 72 -4.69 1.64 -5.23
C SER A 72 -4.02 1.36 -6.59
N PRO A 73 -4.21 2.25 -7.58
CA PRO A 73 -3.47 2.20 -8.84
C PRO A 73 -2.02 2.69 -8.70
N GLY A 74 -1.62 3.19 -7.53
CA GLY A 74 -0.32 3.78 -7.30
C GLY A 74 -0.34 5.30 -7.19
N GLY A 75 0.70 5.98 -7.65
CA GLY A 75 0.77 7.45 -7.61
C GLY A 75 2.17 7.98 -7.34
N ASN A 76 2.28 9.02 -6.54
CA ASN A 76 3.54 9.73 -6.30
C ASN A 76 4.57 8.85 -5.58
N VAL A 77 5.74 8.69 -6.20
CA VAL A 77 6.83 7.82 -5.69
C VAL A 77 7.31 8.26 -4.31
N ARG A 78 7.51 9.57 -4.09
CA ARG A 78 8.00 10.08 -2.80
C ARG A 78 6.99 9.85 -1.68
N ALA A 79 5.71 10.08 -1.99
CA ALA A 79 4.62 9.82 -1.06
C ALA A 79 4.54 8.33 -0.69
N GLY A 80 4.60 7.45 -1.68
CA GLY A 80 4.58 6.00 -1.45
C GLY A 80 5.80 5.49 -0.68
N LEU A 81 7.00 6.01 -0.97
CA LEU A 81 8.20 5.66 -0.21
C LEU A 81 8.13 6.16 1.25
N ALA A 82 7.55 7.33 1.51
CA ALA A 82 7.35 7.83 2.87
C ALA A 82 6.43 6.89 3.69
N ILE A 83 5.38 6.36 3.06
CA ILE A 83 4.52 5.34 3.69
C ILE A 83 5.33 4.06 3.95
N TYR A 84 5.99 3.54 2.92
CA TYR A 84 6.81 2.31 3.02
C TYR A 84 7.84 2.41 4.15
N ASP A 85 8.61 3.49 4.19
CA ASP A 85 9.62 3.70 5.22
C ASP A 85 8.99 3.82 6.61
N THR A 86 7.86 4.51 6.75
CA THR A 86 7.13 4.60 8.02
C THR A 86 6.68 3.22 8.50
N MET A 87 6.19 2.37 7.60
CA MET A 87 5.83 0.98 7.91
C MET A 87 7.05 0.17 8.37
N ARG A 88 8.17 0.27 7.63
CA ARG A 88 9.39 -0.50 7.92
C ARG A 88 10.14 -0.06 9.18
N LEU A 89 9.98 1.20 9.56
CA LEU A 89 10.57 1.78 10.79
C LEU A 89 9.62 1.67 12.00
N SER A 90 8.38 1.24 11.80
CA SER A 90 7.41 1.02 12.88
C SER A 90 7.87 -0.13 13.78
N PRO A 91 7.75 0.00 15.10
CA PRO A 91 7.95 -1.13 16.02
C PRO A 91 6.83 -2.17 15.94
N CYS A 92 5.64 -1.78 15.44
CA CYS A 92 4.51 -2.69 15.29
C CYS A 92 4.72 -3.65 14.11
N PRO A 93 4.29 -4.91 14.21
CA PRO A 93 4.09 -5.75 13.04
C PRO A 93 3.09 -5.10 12.08
N ILE A 94 3.45 -5.01 10.80
CA ILE A 94 2.57 -4.45 9.77
C ILE A 94 2.08 -5.57 8.86
N HIS A 95 0.76 -5.71 8.77
CA HIS A 95 0.11 -6.63 7.84
C HIS A 95 -0.49 -5.85 6.68
N THR A 96 -0.29 -6.30 5.45
CA THR A 96 -0.92 -5.68 4.27
C THR A 96 -1.87 -6.65 3.60
N VAL A 97 -3.00 -6.11 3.17
CA VAL A 97 -4.06 -6.86 2.50
C VAL A 97 -4.43 -6.15 1.20
N CYS A 98 -4.16 -6.79 0.07
CA CYS A 98 -4.66 -6.32 -1.21
C CYS A 98 -6.09 -6.83 -1.42
N LEU A 99 -7.08 -5.93 -1.49
CA LEU A 99 -8.49 -6.28 -1.67
C LEU A 99 -8.91 -6.34 -3.13
N GLU A 100 -8.38 -5.48 -3.97
CA GLU A 100 -8.74 -5.31 -5.38
C GLU A 100 -7.49 -5.21 -6.24
N LEU A 101 -6.78 -4.10 -6.12
CA LEU A 101 -5.59 -3.78 -6.91
C LEU A 101 -4.53 -3.14 -6.02
N ALA A 102 -3.31 -3.65 -6.11
CA ALA A 102 -2.13 -2.96 -5.61
C ALA A 102 -1.17 -2.75 -6.79
N ALA A 103 -1.24 -1.57 -7.42
CA ALA A 103 -0.45 -1.28 -8.61
C ALA A 103 0.65 -0.25 -8.34
N SER A 104 1.78 -0.36 -9.07
CA SER A 104 2.85 0.64 -9.05
C SER A 104 3.32 0.93 -7.62
N MET A 105 3.16 2.17 -7.13
CA MET A 105 3.49 2.51 -5.74
C MET A 105 2.58 1.81 -4.72
N GLY A 106 1.34 1.43 -5.08
CA GLY A 106 0.49 0.58 -4.25
C GLY A 106 1.11 -0.80 -4.01
N ALA A 107 1.76 -1.37 -5.04
CA ALA A 107 2.53 -2.60 -4.90
C ALA A 107 3.74 -2.44 -3.95
N ILE A 108 4.44 -1.32 -4.02
CA ILE A 108 5.56 -1.02 -3.10
C ILE A 108 5.09 -0.93 -1.65
N ILE A 109 3.96 -0.25 -1.40
CA ILE A 109 3.36 -0.19 -0.06
C ILE A 109 2.94 -1.60 0.39
N PHE A 110 2.30 -2.39 -0.49
CA PHE A 110 1.95 -3.78 -0.19
C PHE A 110 3.17 -4.59 0.24
N MET A 111 4.30 -4.43 -0.45
CA MET A 111 5.57 -5.09 -0.08
C MET A 111 6.15 -4.62 1.26
N GLY A 112 5.69 -3.51 1.82
CA GLY A 112 6.08 -3.02 3.14
C GLY A 112 5.57 -3.91 4.30
N GLY A 113 4.53 -4.71 4.08
CA GLY A 113 3.94 -5.59 5.09
C GLY A 113 4.85 -6.75 5.50
N ASP A 114 4.90 -7.03 6.79
CA ASP A 114 5.59 -8.21 7.33
C ASP A 114 4.81 -9.48 6.99
N GLU A 115 3.49 -9.41 7.01
CA GLU A 115 2.58 -10.37 6.42
C GLU A 115 1.81 -9.71 5.27
N ARG A 116 1.75 -10.37 4.12
CA ARG A 116 1.14 -9.86 2.89
C ARG A 116 0.11 -10.84 2.37
N ARG A 117 -1.15 -10.43 2.36
CA ARG A 117 -2.29 -11.27 1.94
C ARG A 117 -3.03 -10.62 0.78
N MET A 118 -3.59 -11.42 -0.10
CA MET A 118 -4.39 -10.96 -1.22
C MET A 118 -5.78 -11.59 -1.19
N ALA A 119 -6.80 -10.80 -1.56
CA ALA A 119 -8.11 -11.38 -1.84
C ALA A 119 -8.01 -12.29 -3.10
N PRO A 120 -8.89 -13.30 -3.26
CA PRO A 120 -8.77 -14.29 -4.34
C PRO A 120 -8.77 -13.69 -5.75
N HIS A 121 -9.45 -12.56 -5.94
CA HIS A 121 -9.54 -11.87 -7.24
C HIS A 121 -8.72 -10.58 -7.28
N ALA A 122 -7.89 -10.34 -6.26
CA ALA A 122 -7.02 -9.17 -6.24
C ALA A 122 -5.85 -9.34 -7.21
N GLU A 123 -5.37 -8.20 -7.69
CA GLU A 123 -4.27 -8.11 -8.62
C GLU A 123 -3.13 -7.27 -8.05
N LEU A 124 -1.90 -7.72 -8.30
CA LEU A 124 -0.69 -6.95 -8.05
C LEU A 124 -0.11 -6.53 -9.39
N MET A 125 0.16 -5.23 -9.60
CA MET A 125 0.81 -4.75 -10.81
C MET A 125 2.11 -4.03 -10.51
N ILE A 126 3.17 -4.44 -11.20
CA ILE A 126 4.51 -3.85 -11.07
C ILE A 126 5.03 -3.41 -12.42
N HIS A 127 5.68 -2.26 -12.44
CA HIS A 127 6.33 -1.69 -13.60
C HIS A 127 7.51 -0.78 -13.21
N ASP A 128 8.32 -0.38 -14.17
CA ASP A 128 9.37 0.62 -13.96
C ASP A 128 8.76 2.01 -13.67
N PRO A 129 9.40 2.84 -12.82
CA PRO A 129 8.92 4.19 -12.57
C PRO A 129 8.93 5.02 -13.86
N LEU A 130 7.87 5.79 -14.06
CA LEU A 130 7.68 6.63 -15.23
C LEU A 130 7.42 8.09 -14.83
N ILE A 131 7.56 8.98 -15.79
CA ILE A 131 7.16 10.38 -15.67
C ILE A 131 5.87 10.56 -16.47
N PRO A 132 4.69 10.64 -15.84
CA PRO A 132 3.39 10.58 -16.53
C PRO A 132 3.20 11.66 -17.60
N GLN A 133 3.79 12.84 -17.39
CA GLN A 133 3.68 13.99 -18.30
C GLN A 133 4.87 14.10 -19.26
N GLY A 134 5.77 13.09 -19.26
CA GLY A 134 7.02 13.15 -19.99
C GLY A 134 8.06 14.06 -19.31
N ALA A 135 9.22 14.21 -19.96
CA ALA A 135 10.28 15.10 -19.50
C ALA A 135 10.63 16.08 -20.61
N GLY A 136 10.80 17.35 -20.25
CA GLY A 136 11.20 18.42 -21.16
C GLY A 136 12.30 19.28 -20.55
N GLY A 137 12.87 20.18 -21.37
CA GLY A 137 13.89 21.12 -20.93
C GLY A 137 15.20 21.00 -21.70
N SER A 138 16.29 21.56 -21.17
CA SER A 138 17.61 21.49 -21.77
C SER A 138 18.17 20.04 -21.71
N ALA A 139 19.20 19.75 -22.53
CA ALA A 139 19.87 18.45 -22.53
C ALA A 139 20.37 18.05 -21.12
N LEU A 140 20.93 19.00 -20.36
CA LEU A 140 21.39 18.77 -19.00
C LEU A 140 20.23 18.46 -18.03
N ALA A 141 19.09 19.14 -18.19
CA ALA A 141 17.89 18.88 -17.38
C ALA A 141 17.33 17.48 -17.65
N LEU A 142 17.29 17.07 -18.92
CA LEU A 142 16.87 15.71 -19.32
C LEU A 142 17.81 14.64 -18.78
N GLN A 143 19.12 14.87 -18.85
CA GLN A 143 20.13 13.96 -18.32
C GLN A 143 19.97 13.79 -16.79
N GLU A 144 19.79 14.89 -16.05
CA GLU A 144 19.57 14.84 -14.60
C GLU A 144 18.26 14.12 -14.25
N THR A 145 17.21 14.38 -15.00
CA THR A 145 15.90 13.71 -14.83
C THR A 145 16.02 12.19 -15.04
N SER A 146 16.71 11.80 -16.12
CA SER A 146 16.98 10.38 -16.40
C SER A 146 17.80 9.73 -15.29
N ARG A 147 18.85 10.41 -14.80
CA ARG A 147 19.67 9.92 -13.69
C ARG A 147 18.83 9.68 -12.43
N ARG A 148 17.95 10.61 -12.06
CA ARG A 148 17.05 10.47 -10.89
C ARG A 148 16.06 9.33 -11.08
N LEU A 149 15.49 9.19 -12.28
CA LEU A 149 14.57 8.08 -12.59
C LEU A 149 15.25 6.73 -12.44
N MET A 150 16.50 6.60 -12.94
CA MET A 150 17.29 5.38 -12.79
C MET A 150 17.64 5.08 -11.32
N GLN A 151 17.89 6.10 -10.49
CA GLN A 151 18.08 5.92 -9.05
C GLN A 151 16.80 5.40 -8.38
N THR A 152 15.65 5.99 -8.72
CA THR A 152 14.34 5.52 -8.26
C THR A 152 14.11 4.07 -8.67
N ARG A 153 14.33 3.74 -9.95
CA ARG A 153 14.22 2.38 -10.47
C ARG A 153 15.04 1.39 -9.65
N LYS A 154 16.31 1.74 -9.37
CA LYS A 154 17.19 0.90 -8.55
C LYS A 154 16.63 0.66 -7.15
N ALA A 155 16.15 1.72 -6.47
CA ALA A 155 15.58 1.61 -5.13
C ALA A 155 14.31 0.73 -5.10
N LEU A 156 13.38 0.95 -6.04
CA LEU A 156 12.15 0.14 -6.13
C LEU A 156 12.45 -1.33 -6.48
N THR A 157 13.40 -1.57 -7.41
CA THR A 157 13.87 -2.93 -7.73
C THR A 157 14.46 -3.62 -6.50
N GLN A 158 15.22 -2.91 -5.70
CA GLN A 158 15.80 -3.46 -4.47
C GLN A 158 14.72 -3.85 -3.46
N ILE A 159 13.73 -2.97 -3.21
CA ILE A 159 12.58 -3.28 -2.34
C ILE A 159 11.87 -4.56 -2.82
N LEU A 160 11.49 -4.61 -4.10
CA LEU A 160 10.79 -5.76 -4.66
C LEU A 160 11.64 -7.04 -4.56
N SER A 161 12.94 -6.96 -4.81
CA SER A 161 13.87 -8.09 -4.72
C SER A 161 14.01 -8.61 -3.29
N GLU A 162 14.29 -7.73 -2.34
CA GLU A 162 14.47 -8.09 -0.92
C GLU A 162 13.20 -8.69 -0.31
N ARG A 163 12.05 -8.13 -0.67
CA ARG A 163 10.77 -8.53 -0.07
C ARG A 163 10.15 -9.77 -0.72
N SER A 164 10.44 -10.06 -2.01
CA SER A 164 9.96 -11.27 -2.69
C SER A 164 10.94 -12.44 -2.65
N GLY A 165 12.23 -12.18 -2.37
CA GLY A 165 13.30 -13.17 -2.48
C GLY A 165 13.77 -13.41 -3.92
N LEU A 166 13.22 -12.71 -4.91
CA LEU A 166 13.67 -12.80 -6.30
C LEU A 166 14.95 -12.01 -6.51
N SER A 167 15.81 -12.46 -7.42
CA SER A 167 16.99 -11.66 -7.82
C SER A 167 16.56 -10.34 -8.47
N ALA A 168 17.36 -9.28 -8.27
CA ALA A 168 17.12 -7.98 -8.90
C ALA A 168 16.97 -8.08 -10.43
N LYS A 169 17.74 -8.95 -11.09
CA LYS A 169 17.61 -9.22 -12.54
C LYS A 169 16.23 -9.77 -12.91
N ARG A 170 15.68 -10.66 -12.08
CA ARG A 170 14.35 -11.24 -12.32
C ARG A 170 13.25 -10.21 -12.08
N VAL A 171 13.36 -9.39 -11.03
CA VAL A 171 12.46 -8.26 -10.79
C VAL A 171 12.47 -7.29 -11.96
N GLN A 172 13.66 -6.89 -12.45
CA GLN A 172 13.78 -6.00 -13.60
C GLN A 172 13.13 -6.57 -14.87
N ALA A 173 13.20 -7.88 -15.08
CA ALA A 173 12.52 -8.50 -16.22
C ALA A 173 11.00 -8.37 -16.12
N PHE A 174 10.42 -8.40 -14.91
CA PHE A 174 9.00 -8.16 -14.69
C PHE A 174 8.64 -6.68 -14.85
N THR A 175 9.47 -5.74 -14.36
CA THR A 175 9.13 -4.32 -14.37
C THR A 175 9.37 -3.61 -15.72
N THR A 176 10.03 -4.25 -16.69
CA THR A 176 10.28 -3.66 -18.02
C THR A 176 8.99 -3.30 -18.77
N LYS A 177 7.91 -3.93 -18.43
CA LYS A 177 6.55 -3.67 -18.92
C LYS A 177 5.58 -3.77 -17.75
N ASP A 178 4.36 -3.28 -17.95
CA ASP A 178 3.29 -3.50 -16.97
C ASP A 178 3.06 -5.00 -16.80
N THR A 179 3.36 -5.50 -15.62
CA THR A 179 3.21 -6.92 -15.30
C THR A 179 2.16 -7.08 -14.22
N HIS A 180 1.06 -7.70 -14.62
CA HIS A 180 -0.08 -8.00 -13.77
C HIS A 180 0.04 -9.42 -13.23
N LEU A 181 -0.10 -9.58 -11.93
CA LEU A 181 0.02 -10.84 -11.21
C LEU A 181 -1.29 -11.13 -10.47
N SER A 182 -1.92 -12.27 -10.76
CA SER A 182 -3.03 -12.78 -9.94
C SER A 182 -2.54 -13.08 -8.51
N ALA A 183 -3.47 -13.29 -7.59
CA ALA A 183 -3.15 -13.62 -6.20
C ALA A 183 -2.29 -14.89 -6.12
N GLU A 184 -2.61 -15.94 -6.89
CA GLU A 184 -1.84 -17.20 -6.94
C GLU A 184 -0.43 -16.94 -7.44
N ARG A 185 -0.31 -16.16 -8.52
CA ARG A 185 1.01 -15.87 -9.11
C ARG A 185 1.86 -15.00 -8.20
N ALA A 186 1.25 -14.08 -7.47
CA ALA A 186 1.95 -13.25 -6.50
C ALA A 186 2.50 -14.10 -5.32
N VAL A 187 1.74 -15.10 -4.86
CA VAL A 187 2.20 -16.05 -3.83
C VAL A 187 3.33 -16.93 -4.36
N GLU A 188 3.20 -17.52 -5.55
CA GLU A 188 4.26 -18.34 -6.17
C GLU A 188 5.59 -17.60 -6.33
N LEU A 189 5.53 -16.30 -6.60
CA LEU A 189 6.71 -15.45 -6.81
C LEU A 189 7.22 -14.80 -5.51
N GLY A 190 6.58 -15.04 -4.37
CA GLY A 190 6.98 -14.48 -3.07
C GLY A 190 6.59 -13.01 -2.87
N PHE A 191 5.78 -12.43 -3.74
CA PHE A 191 5.24 -11.07 -3.53
C PHE A 191 4.16 -11.08 -2.44
N ALA A 192 3.32 -12.10 -2.38
CA ALA A 192 2.37 -12.33 -1.30
C ALA A 192 2.74 -13.60 -0.50
N HIS A 193 2.24 -13.72 0.72
CA HIS A 193 2.44 -14.89 1.56
C HIS A 193 1.25 -15.86 1.44
N SER A 194 0.03 -15.34 1.31
CA SER A 194 -1.17 -16.17 1.21
C SER A 194 -2.32 -15.45 0.53
N ILE A 195 -3.31 -16.23 0.11
CA ILE A 195 -4.59 -15.75 -0.36
C ILE A 195 -5.59 -15.82 0.80
N LEU A 196 -6.42 -14.79 0.96
CA LEU A 196 -7.48 -14.78 1.95
C LEU A 196 -8.48 -15.92 1.66
N THR A 197 -8.69 -16.77 2.64
CA THR A 197 -9.75 -17.77 2.64
C THR A 197 -10.96 -17.27 3.43
N SER A 198 -12.13 -17.85 3.20
CA SER A 198 -13.34 -17.45 3.92
C SER A 198 -13.15 -17.61 5.43
N THR A 199 -13.47 -16.56 6.19
CA THR A 199 -13.42 -16.57 7.68
C THR A 199 -14.41 -17.56 8.32
N LYS A 200 -15.20 -18.29 7.55
CA LYS A 200 -16.12 -19.31 8.09
C LYS A 200 -15.39 -20.53 8.68
N GLU A 201 -14.10 -20.73 8.35
CA GLU A 201 -13.32 -21.86 8.86
C GLU A 201 -12.59 -21.58 10.19
N THR A 202 -12.43 -20.31 10.57
CA THR A 202 -11.72 -19.94 11.80
C THR A 202 -12.61 -19.75 13.03
N ALA A 203 -13.95 -19.89 12.90
CA ALA A 203 -14.90 -19.77 14.00
C ALA A 203 -15.12 -21.08 14.78
N HIS A 204 -14.43 -22.15 14.42
CA HIS A 204 -14.56 -23.48 15.05
C HIS A 204 -13.22 -24.14 15.44
N ALA A 205 -12.18 -23.34 15.71
CA ALA A 205 -10.92 -23.86 16.25
C ALA A 205 -10.59 -23.23 17.59
#